data_f8b8cbdf5e3819fefb0824630c71a4a8
#
_entry.id   f8b8cbdf5e3819fefb0824630c71a4a8
#
_cell.length_a   1.000
_cell.length_b   1.000
_cell.length_c   1.000
_cell.angle_alpha   90.00
_cell.angle_beta   90.00
_cell.angle_gamma   90.00
#
_symmetry.space_group_name_H-M   'P 1'
#
loop_
_entity.id
_entity.type
_entity.pdbx_description
1 polymer ?
#
loop_
_entity_poly.entity_id
_entity_poly.type
_entity_poly.pdbx_seq_one_letter_code
_entity_poly.pdbx_strand_id
1 'polypeptide(L)'
;AYRSHTCADLTKDNVGDTIRLSGWVHRVRDHGGLLFIDLRDHYGITQVLCDPDSPVFKDVEKLRSEWCIRIDGTVKARDAALVNPKIPTGEIEVFIRDLEVLGASEELPLMVFGDQEYPEETRLKYRYLDLRREKLQNNMKLRSDVVASMRKRMWAKNFREFQTPIITASSPEGARDFLVPSRLHPGRFYALPQAPQQFKQLIMVSGYDKYFQIAPCFRDEDPRADRSPTDFYQLDLEMSFVEQQDIFDTIQPVLAGVFEEFGGGRKVDQTWEQISYRDSALWYGSDKPDLRNPLKMQIVSEHFRDSGFAIFAKLLEQDGTEIRAIPAPTGGSRKFCDRMNAFAQKEGLPGMGYIFWRDQGEGMEAAGPLAKNIGPERTEAIRQQLGLGVGDAAFFLGGKPKAFESVAGRARLAIGDELGLTDNDRFAFAWIVDFPIYEKDEETGKIDFEHNPFSMPQGGMEALQGDPLKVLGFQYDLACNGYELLSGAIRNHRPEIMFRAFEIAGYGKEEVEKRFGGMVNAFQYGAPPHGGCAAGIDRIVMLLADEANIREVIMFPMNQRAEDLMMAAPSEPMNEQLRELSLRVILPD
;
A
#
# COMPACT_ATOMS: atom_id res chain seq x y z
N ALA A 1 -25.65 -34.20 -7.55
CA ALA A 1 -25.05 -32.86 -7.38
C ALA A 1 -25.63 -32.20 -6.12
N TYR A 2 -24.85 -31.42 -5.42
CA TYR A 2 -25.27 -30.70 -4.20
C TYR A 2 -26.09 -29.46 -4.47
N ARG A 3 -26.12 -28.97 -5.70
CA ARG A 3 -26.94 -27.82 -6.09
C ARG A 3 -27.31 -27.86 -7.57
N SER A 4 -28.48 -27.33 -7.89
CA SER A 4 -28.92 -27.04 -9.24
C SER A 4 -28.69 -25.59 -9.64
N HIS A 5 -28.69 -24.68 -8.65
CA HIS A 5 -28.53 -23.25 -8.79
C HIS A 5 -27.67 -22.71 -7.65
N THR A 6 -27.09 -21.51 -7.83
CA THR A 6 -26.48 -20.75 -6.74
C THR A 6 -27.53 -19.89 -6.03
N CYS A 7 -27.17 -19.35 -4.86
CA CYS A 7 -28.06 -18.44 -4.12
C CYS A 7 -28.24 -17.06 -4.77
N ALA A 8 -27.70 -16.84 -5.97
CA ALA A 8 -27.88 -15.64 -6.77
C ALA A 8 -28.60 -15.87 -8.11
N ASP A 9 -28.89 -17.11 -8.49
CA ASP A 9 -29.37 -17.44 -9.84
C ASP A 9 -30.89 -17.36 -10.03
N LEU A 10 -31.67 -17.56 -8.96
CA LEU A 10 -33.11 -17.68 -9.08
C LEU A 10 -33.81 -16.37 -9.35
N THR A 11 -34.71 -16.39 -10.34
CA THR A 11 -35.56 -15.27 -10.75
C THR A 11 -37.02 -15.69 -10.81
N LYS A 12 -37.91 -14.76 -11.17
CA LYS A 12 -39.33 -15.05 -11.41
C LYS A 12 -39.55 -16.14 -12.47
N ASP A 13 -38.61 -16.31 -13.39
CA ASP A 13 -38.71 -17.35 -14.42
C ASP A 13 -38.63 -18.78 -13.84
N ASN A 14 -38.10 -18.92 -12.64
CA ASN A 14 -37.99 -20.18 -11.94
C ASN A 14 -39.22 -20.54 -11.09
N VAL A 15 -40.23 -19.68 -11.01
CA VAL A 15 -41.43 -19.92 -10.21
C VAL A 15 -42.10 -21.25 -10.63
N GLY A 16 -42.35 -22.09 -9.67
CA GLY A 16 -42.90 -23.45 -9.88
C GLY A 16 -41.84 -24.54 -10.02
N ASP A 17 -40.59 -24.20 -10.23
CA ASP A 17 -39.50 -25.19 -10.32
C ASP A 17 -39.17 -25.77 -8.97
N THR A 18 -38.82 -27.06 -8.97
CA THR A 18 -38.17 -27.70 -7.84
C THR A 18 -36.67 -27.61 -8.02
N ILE A 19 -35.99 -26.95 -7.08
CA ILE A 19 -34.56 -26.63 -7.17
C ILE A 19 -33.81 -27.13 -5.94
N ARG A 20 -32.49 -27.18 -6.07
CA ARG A 20 -31.58 -27.54 -5.00
C ARG A 20 -30.58 -26.42 -4.77
N LEU A 21 -30.51 -25.96 -3.51
CA LEU A 21 -29.52 -24.99 -3.06
C LEU A 21 -28.65 -25.61 -1.96
N SER A 22 -27.41 -25.19 -1.92
CA SER A 22 -26.47 -25.49 -0.83
C SER A 22 -25.75 -24.23 -0.39
N GLY A 23 -25.57 -24.10 0.92
CA GLY A 23 -24.92 -22.93 1.50
C GLY A 23 -24.94 -22.97 3.02
N TRP A 24 -24.71 -21.81 3.61
CA TRP A 24 -24.68 -21.62 5.06
C TRP A 24 -25.92 -20.88 5.53
N VAL A 25 -26.43 -21.31 6.69
CA VAL A 25 -27.52 -20.61 7.37
C VAL A 25 -27.00 -19.29 7.89
N HIS A 26 -27.29 -18.20 7.19
CA HIS A 26 -26.84 -16.87 7.57
C HIS A 26 -27.65 -16.33 8.74
N ARG A 27 -28.96 -16.50 8.67
CA ARG A 27 -29.90 -16.03 9.69
C ARG A 27 -31.16 -16.90 9.70
N VAL A 28 -31.68 -17.17 10.89
CA VAL A 28 -32.98 -17.81 11.10
C VAL A 28 -33.92 -16.85 11.81
N ARG A 29 -35.16 -16.76 11.32
CA ARG A 29 -36.24 -15.96 11.94
C ARG A 29 -37.49 -16.79 12.05
N ASP A 30 -38.18 -16.66 13.17
CA ASP A 30 -39.50 -17.30 13.40
C ASP A 30 -40.56 -16.18 13.44
N HIS A 31 -41.54 -16.28 12.54
CA HIS A 31 -42.67 -15.37 12.48
C HIS A 31 -43.98 -16.17 12.58
N GLY A 32 -44.43 -16.39 13.82
CA GLY A 32 -45.70 -17.05 14.05
C GLY A 32 -45.72 -18.52 13.60
N GLY A 33 -44.63 -19.25 13.71
CA GLY A 33 -44.51 -20.66 13.33
C GLY A 33 -44.06 -20.87 11.90
N LEU A 34 -43.88 -19.80 11.10
CA LEU A 34 -43.26 -19.87 9.80
C LEU A 34 -41.77 -19.55 9.95
N LEU A 35 -40.90 -20.45 9.55
CA LEU A 35 -39.46 -20.32 9.68
C LEU A 35 -38.86 -19.71 8.39
N PHE A 36 -38.13 -18.62 8.56
CA PHE A 36 -37.41 -17.93 7.47
C PHE A 36 -35.92 -18.16 7.66
N ILE A 37 -35.25 -18.64 6.62
CA ILE A 37 -33.80 -18.84 6.59
C ILE A 37 -33.22 -18.00 5.46
N ASP A 38 -32.25 -17.18 5.77
CA ASP A 38 -31.40 -16.57 4.76
C ASP A 38 -30.25 -17.55 4.49
N LEU A 39 -30.30 -18.21 3.34
CA LEU A 39 -29.28 -19.18 2.91
C LEU A 39 -28.26 -18.45 2.05
N ARG A 40 -27.00 -18.49 2.47
CA ARG A 40 -25.89 -17.79 1.83
C ARG A 40 -24.91 -18.77 1.21
N ASP A 41 -24.46 -18.46 0.01
CA ASP A 41 -23.26 -19.04 -0.60
C ASP A 41 -22.28 -17.94 -1.05
N HIS A 42 -21.26 -18.30 -1.82
CA HIS A 42 -20.31 -17.35 -2.36
C HIS A 42 -20.94 -16.26 -3.25
N TYR A 43 -22.06 -16.58 -3.89
CA TYR A 43 -22.68 -15.73 -4.92
C TYR A 43 -23.74 -14.77 -4.38
N GLY A 44 -24.44 -15.18 -3.30
CA GLY A 44 -25.49 -14.34 -2.75
C GLY A 44 -26.25 -15.01 -1.62
N ILE A 45 -27.42 -14.43 -1.34
CA ILE A 45 -28.36 -14.88 -0.31
C ILE A 45 -29.72 -15.12 -0.96
N THR A 46 -30.34 -16.24 -0.65
CA THR A 46 -31.74 -16.56 -1.02
C THR A 46 -32.57 -16.81 0.21
N GLN A 47 -33.75 -16.19 0.30
CA GLN A 47 -34.71 -16.47 1.37
C GLN A 47 -35.38 -17.82 1.15
N VAL A 48 -35.31 -18.64 2.18
CA VAL A 48 -35.90 -19.97 2.21
C VAL A 48 -36.90 -20.02 3.35
N LEU A 49 -38.06 -20.60 3.08
CA LEU A 49 -39.13 -20.72 4.05
C LEU A 49 -39.46 -22.17 4.35
N CYS A 50 -39.81 -22.42 5.61
CA CYS A 50 -40.36 -23.68 6.02
C CYS A 50 -41.70 -23.45 6.74
N ASP A 51 -42.77 -23.95 6.12
CA ASP A 51 -44.09 -23.92 6.75
C ASP A 51 -44.27 -25.15 7.68
N PRO A 52 -45.21 -25.09 8.66
CA PRO A 52 -45.44 -26.19 9.60
C PRO A 52 -45.84 -27.50 8.92
N ASP A 53 -46.37 -27.45 7.69
CA ASP A 53 -46.81 -28.63 6.93
C ASP A 53 -45.65 -29.28 6.17
N SER A 54 -44.47 -28.69 6.17
CA SER A 54 -43.28 -29.26 5.54
C SER A 54 -42.87 -30.55 6.29
N PRO A 55 -42.49 -31.63 5.57
CA PRO A 55 -42.06 -32.88 6.21
C PRO A 55 -40.76 -32.74 7.02
N VAL A 56 -39.98 -31.68 6.77
CA VAL A 56 -38.68 -31.40 7.44
C VAL A 56 -38.75 -30.26 8.47
N PHE A 57 -39.96 -29.80 8.82
CA PHE A 57 -40.10 -28.64 9.72
C PHE A 57 -39.35 -28.82 11.06
N LYS A 58 -39.44 -30.00 11.68
CA LYS A 58 -38.76 -30.29 12.95
C LYS A 58 -37.23 -30.26 12.82
N ASP A 59 -36.70 -30.62 11.68
CA ASP A 59 -35.27 -30.59 11.44
C ASP A 59 -34.80 -29.15 11.13
N VAL A 60 -35.63 -28.37 10.44
CA VAL A 60 -35.35 -26.95 10.19
C VAL A 60 -35.34 -26.12 11.48
N GLU A 61 -36.20 -26.46 12.45
CA GLU A 61 -36.19 -25.79 13.77
C GLU A 61 -34.86 -25.94 14.52
N LYS A 62 -34.11 -27.00 14.26
CA LYS A 62 -32.81 -27.29 14.90
C LYS A 62 -31.66 -26.50 14.29
N LEU A 63 -31.83 -25.92 13.10
CA LEU A 63 -30.79 -25.20 12.42
C LEU A 63 -30.33 -23.98 13.21
N ARG A 64 -29.02 -23.73 13.17
CA ARG A 64 -28.39 -22.57 13.80
C ARG A 64 -27.50 -21.87 12.79
N SER A 65 -27.14 -20.63 13.09
CA SER A 65 -26.26 -19.83 12.25
C SER A 65 -25.00 -20.57 11.86
N GLU A 66 -24.62 -20.44 10.60
CA GLU A 66 -23.43 -21.00 9.97
C GLU A 66 -23.41 -22.54 9.86
N TRP A 67 -24.53 -23.22 10.05
CA TRP A 67 -24.63 -24.60 9.61
C TRP A 67 -24.63 -24.66 8.08
N CYS A 68 -23.83 -25.54 7.51
CA CYS A 68 -23.81 -25.82 6.08
C CYS A 68 -24.87 -26.84 5.74
N ILE A 69 -25.81 -26.48 4.87
CA ILE A 69 -26.97 -27.30 4.52
C ILE A 69 -27.20 -27.40 3.02
N ARG A 70 -27.90 -28.43 2.61
CA ARG A 70 -28.51 -28.59 1.30
C ARG A 70 -30.02 -28.64 1.49
N ILE A 71 -30.73 -27.91 0.66
CA ILE A 71 -32.19 -27.94 0.64
C ILE A 71 -32.70 -28.25 -0.76
N ASP A 72 -33.81 -28.95 -0.84
CA ASP A 72 -34.64 -29.03 -2.02
C ASP A 72 -35.94 -28.29 -1.74
N GLY A 73 -36.44 -27.53 -2.68
CA GLY A 73 -37.64 -26.76 -2.47
C GLY A 73 -38.27 -26.24 -3.75
N THR A 74 -39.46 -25.67 -3.62
CA THR A 74 -40.21 -25.08 -4.70
C THR A 74 -40.08 -23.55 -4.70
N VAL A 75 -39.77 -23.00 -5.85
CA VAL A 75 -39.65 -21.55 -6.02
C VAL A 75 -41.04 -20.92 -6.10
N LYS A 76 -41.26 -19.88 -5.31
CA LYS A 76 -42.47 -19.06 -5.33
C LYS A 76 -42.14 -17.57 -5.46
N ALA A 77 -43.01 -16.81 -6.12
CA ALA A 77 -42.89 -15.37 -6.18
C ALA A 77 -43.21 -14.77 -4.82
N ARG A 78 -42.46 -13.76 -4.41
CA ARG A 78 -42.83 -12.91 -3.28
C ARG A 78 -43.96 -11.97 -3.67
N ASP A 79 -44.80 -11.59 -2.72
CA ASP A 79 -45.75 -10.51 -2.90
C ASP A 79 -44.98 -9.21 -3.25
N ALA A 80 -45.58 -8.36 -4.10
CA ALA A 80 -44.92 -7.16 -4.57
C ALA A 80 -44.42 -6.24 -3.43
N ALA A 81 -45.15 -6.21 -2.31
CA ALA A 81 -44.79 -5.44 -1.12
C ALA A 81 -43.61 -6.05 -0.33
N LEU A 82 -43.26 -7.31 -0.57
CA LEU A 82 -42.23 -8.05 0.14
C LEU A 82 -40.96 -8.31 -0.68
N VAL A 83 -40.92 -7.79 -1.91
CA VAL A 83 -39.72 -7.86 -2.76
C VAL A 83 -38.55 -7.17 -2.07
N ASN A 84 -37.40 -7.87 -1.98
CA ASN A 84 -36.18 -7.33 -1.40
C ASN A 84 -35.19 -6.93 -2.52
N PRO A 85 -35.04 -5.65 -2.85
CA PRO A 85 -34.13 -5.21 -3.90
C PRO A 85 -32.63 -5.32 -3.52
N LYS A 86 -32.34 -5.59 -2.25
CA LYS A 86 -30.95 -5.68 -1.75
C LYS A 86 -30.25 -6.99 -2.07
N ILE A 87 -31.00 -8.02 -2.46
CA ILE A 87 -30.44 -9.31 -2.83
C ILE A 87 -30.82 -9.69 -4.26
N PRO A 88 -29.97 -10.41 -5.01
CA PRO A 88 -30.23 -10.77 -6.42
C PRO A 88 -31.51 -11.61 -6.60
N THR A 89 -31.84 -12.45 -5.64
CA THR A 89 -33.01 -13.34 -5.65
C THR A 89 -34.21 -12.77 -4.89
N GLY A 90 -34.26 -11.47 -4.66
CA GLY A 90 -35.24 -10.80 -3.81
C GLY A 90 -36.70 -10.83 -4.29
N GLU A 91 -36.96 -11.21 -5.54
CA GLU A 91 -38.29 -11.35 -6.11
C GLU A 91 -38.96 -12.71 -5.83
N ILE A 92 -38.17 -13.69 -5.39
CA ILE A 92 -38.63 -15.07 -5.11
C ILE A 92 -38.28 -15.50 -3.71
N GLU A 93 -38.84 -16.57 -3.30
CA GLU A 93 -38.52 -17.33 -2.10
C GLU A 93 -38.67 -18.83 -2.37
N VAL A 94 -38.00 -19.65 -1.58
CA VAL A 94 -37.98 -21.09 -1.77
C VAL A 94 -38.64 -21.79 -0.56
N PHE A 95 -39.68 -22.59 -0.82
CA PHE A 95 -40.34 -23.40 0.21
C PHE A 95 -39.63 -24.74 0.33
N ILE A 96 -39.05 -25.04 1.48
CA ILE A 96 -38.26 -26.26 1.74
C ILE A 96 -39.15 -27.49 1.73
N ARG A 97 -38.72 -28.55 1.03
CA ARG A 97 -39.35 -29.89 1.04
C ARG A 97 -38.40 -30.99 1.51
N ASP A 98 -37.10 -30.79 1.36
CA ASP A 98 -36.08 -31.71 1.84
C ASP A 98 -34.88 -30.96 2.38
N LEU A 99 -34.21 -31.57 3.36
CA LEU A 99 -33.08 -30.97 4.06
C LEU A 99 -32.02 -32.02 4.35
N GLU A 100 -30.76 -31.66 4.07
CA GLU A 100 -29.60 -32.41 4.53
C GLU A 100 -28.63 -31.46 5.22
N VAL A 101 -28.22 -31.78 6.44
CA VAL A 101 -27.14 -31.05 7.12
C VAL A 101 -25.81 -31.58 6.62
N LEU A 102 -25.07 -30.78 5.90
CA LEU A 102 -23.75 -31.13 5.35
C LEU A 102 -22.63 -30.93 6.36
N GLY A 103 -22.76 -29.92 7.22
CA GLY A 103 -21.83 -29.63 8.30
C GLY A 103 -22.49 -28.79 9.37
N ALA A 104 -22.69 -29.33 10.55
CA ALA A 104 -23.17 -28.56 11.69
C ALA A 104 -22.05 -27.68 12.24
N SER A 105 -22.42 -26.51 12.79
CA SER A 105 -21.48 -25.60 13.46
C SER A 105 -21.63 -25.72 14.98
N GLU A 106 -20.53 -25.67 15.66
CA GLU A 106 -20.48 -25.43 17.10
C GLU A 106 -20.76 -23.94 17.40
N GLU A 107 -20.72 -23.54 18.66
CA GLU A 107 -20.87 -22.16 19.07
C GLU A 107 -19.79 -21.29 18.38
N LEU A 108 -20.24 -20.21 17.74
CA LEU A 108 -19.36 -19.37 16.93
C LEU A 108 -18.51 -18.44 17.82
N PRO A 109 -17.18 -18.43 17.64
CA PRO A 109 -16.31 -17.48 18.33
C PRO A 109 -16.49 -16.03 17.86
N LEU A 110 -17.03 -15.85 16.67
CA LEU A 110 -17.46 -14.56 16.14
C LEU A 110 -18.69 -14.75 15.26
N MET A 111 -19.53 -13.74 15.20
CA MET A 111 -20.74 -13.78 14.37
C MET A 111 -20.43 -13.35 12.95
N VAL A 112 -20.92 -14.11 11.98
CA VAL A 112 -20.81 -13.78 10.56
C VAL A 112 -21.88 -12.75 10.16
N PHE A 113 -23.09 -12.91 10.69
CA PHE A 113 -24.18 -11.97 10.49
C PHE A 113 -23.98 -10.70 11.33
N GLY A 114 -24.23 -9.52 10.72
CA GLY A 114 -24.20 -8.21 11.37
C GLY A 114 -22.83 -7.55 11.30
N ASP A 115 -22.77 -6.34 11.89
CA ASP A 115 -21.59 -5.45 11.81
C ASP A 115 -20.81 -5.38 13.13
N GLN A 116 -20.97 -6.39 14.00
CA GLN A 116 -20.29 -6.45 15.28
C GLN A 116 -18.78 -6.51 15.06
N GLU A 117 -18.04 -5.68 15.79
CA GLU A 117 -16.59 -5.66 15.77
C GLU A 117 -16.01 -6.71 16.74
N TYR A 118 -14.88 -7.29 16.35
CA TYR A 118 -14.13 -8.26 17.15
C TYR A 118 -12.66 -7.86 17.18
N PRO A 119 -11.93 -8.25 18.25
CA PRO A 119 -10.48 -8.05 18.29
C PRO A 119 -9.79 -8.71 17.09
N GLU A 120 -8.75 -8.07 16.56
CA GLU A 120 -8.03 -8.60 15.39
C GLU A 120 -7.47 -10.01 15.64
N GLU A 121 -6.97 -10.28 16.84
CA GLU A 121 -6.45 -11.60 17.21
C GLU A 121 -7.51 -12.71 17.03
N THR A 122 -8.73 -12.48 17.46
CA THR A 122 -9.85 -13.41 17.27
C THR A 122 -10.18 -13.58 15.79
N ARG A 123 -10.24 -12.49 15.05
CA ARG A 123 -10.52 -12.48 13.61
C ARG A 123 -9.45 -13.24 12.81
N LEU A 124 -8.19 -13.11 13.17
CA LEU A 124 -7.08 -13.80 12.52
C LEU A 124 -7.03 -15.30 12.87
N LYS A 125 -7.32 -15.64 14.13
CA LYS A 125 -7.37 -17.03 14.57
C LYS A 125 -8.49 -17.82 13.89
N TYR A 126 -9.63 -17.19 13.70
CA TYR A 126 -10.81 -17.75 13.02
C TYR A 126 -11.03 -17.09 11.66
N ARG A 127 -9.96 -16.87 10.90
CA ARG A 127 -10.00 -16.14 9.62
C ARG A 127 -11.00 -16.73 8.64
N TYR A 128 -11.15 -18.04 8.59
CA TYR A 128 -12.12 -18.72 7.74
C TYR A 128 -13.58 -18.37 8.07
N LEU A 129 -13.89 -17.95 9.29
CA LEU A 129 -15.22 -17.41 9.66
C LEU A 129 -15.31 -15.91 9.32
N ASP A 130 -14.28 -15.15 9.63
CA ASP A 130 -14.22 -13.72 9.29
C ASP A 130 -14.33 -13.49 7.78
N LEU A 131 -13.72 -14.36 6.98
CA LEU A 131 -13.83 -14.36 5.51
C LEU A 131 -15.24 -14.63 4.98
N ARG A 132 -16.15 -15.18 5.77
CA ARG A 132 -17.57 -15.32 5.40
C ARG A 132 -18.34 -14.01 5.51
N ARG A 133 -17.83 -13.04 6.25
CA ARG A 133 -18.47 -11.73 6.43
C ARG A 133 -18.41 -10.93 5.13
N GLU A 134 -19.46 -10.15 4.88
CA GLU A 134 -19.66 -9.43 3.62
C GLU A 134 -18.48 -8.54 3.23
N LYS A 135 -17.94 -7.77 4.19
CA LYS A 135 -16.81 -6.87 3.94
C LYS A 135 -15.59 -7.61 3.40
N LEU A 136 -15.18 -8.71 4.05
CA LEU A 136 -14.02 -9.49 3.60
C LEU A 136 -14.30 -10.29 2.33
N GLN A 137 -15.54 -10.80 2.15
CA GLN A 137 -15.95 -11.40 0.89
C GLN A 137 -15.74 -10.42 -0.28
N ASN A 138 -16.20 -9.19 -0.11
CA ASN A 138 -16.07 -8.16 -1.12
C ASN A 138 -14.61 -7.76 -1.36
N ASN A 139 -13.81 -7.65 -0.30
CA ASN A 139 -12.38 -7.33 -0.42
C ASN A 139 -11.61 -8.42 -1.19
N MET A 140 -11.89 -9.70 -0.93
CA MET A 140 -11.20 -10.79 -1.62
C MET A 140 -11.64 -10.93 -3.08
N LYS A 141 -12.93 -10.73 -3.37
CA LYS A 141 -13.43 -10.65 -4.74
C LYS A 141 -12.78 -9.51 -5.51
N LEU A 142 -12.73 -8.33 -4.89
CA LEU A 142 -12.03 -7.16 -5.45
C LEU A 142 -10.57 -7.47 -5.77
N ARG A 143 -9.84 -8.08 -4.83
CA ARG A 143 -8.45 -8.47 -5.05
C ARG A 143 -8.30 -9.40 -6.24
N SER A 144 -9.13 -10.42 -6.33
CA SER A 144 -9.13 -11.38 -7.44
C SER A 144 -9.39 -10.69 -8.78
N ASP A 145 -10.38 -9.82 -8.84
CA ASP A 145 -10.75 -9.07 -10.04
C ASP A 145 -9.67 -8.08 -10.46
N VAL A 146 -9.04 -7.41 -9.51
CA VAL A 146 -7.91 -6.49 -9.76
C VAL A 146 -6.74 -7.24 -10.38
N VAL A 147 -6.37 -8.40 -9.86
CA VAL A 147 -5.28 -9.21 -10.42
C VAL A 147 -5.62 -9.68 -11.84
N ALA A 148 -6.84 -10.13 -12.08
CA ALA A 148 -7.31 -10.53 -13.41
C ALA A 148 -7.25 -9.35 -14.41
N SER A 149 -7.66 -8.16 -13.98
CA SER A 149 -7.60 -6.94 -14.79
C SER A 149 -6.16 -6.54 -15.12
N MET A 150 -5.25 -6.61 -14.14
CA MET A 150 -3.83 -6.35 -14.36
C MET A 150 -3.25 -7.27 -15.42
N ARG A 151 -3.49 -8.59 -15.32
CA ARG A 151 -3.02 -9.57 -16.30
C ARG A 151 -3.56 -9.27 -17.70
N LYS A 152 -4.86 -9.03 -17.81
CA LYS A 152 -5.50 -8.71 -19.10
C LYS A 152 -4.89 -7.49 -19.76
N ARG A 153 -4.64 -6.44 -18.97
CA ARG A 153 -4.04 -5.19 -19.47
C ARG A 153 -2.58 -5.37 -19.88
N MET A 154 -1.82 -6.17 -19.14
CA MET A 154 -0.43 -6.48 -19.48
C MET A 154 -0.33 -7.33 -20.75
N TRP A 155 -1.15 -8.37 -20.90
CA TRP A 155 -1.20 -9.17 -22.12
C TRP A 155 -1.59 -8.34 -23.35
N ALA A 156 -2.52 -7.40 -23.20
CA ALA A 156 -2.93 -6.50 -24.27
C ALA A 156 -1.79 -5.59 -24.77
N LYS A 157 -0.75 -5.38 -23.95
CA LYS A 157 0.46 -4.63 -24.30
C LYS A 157 1.61 -5.53 -24.76
N ASN A 158 1.33 -6.78 -25.07
CA ASN A 158 2.28 -7.79 -25.55
C ASN A 158 3.33 -8.21 -24.50
N PHE A 159 3.06 -8.05 -23.23
CA PHE A 159 3.89 -8.65 -22.17
C PHE A 159 3.65 -10.16 -22.12
N ARG A 160 4.71 -10.89 -21.81
CA ARG A 160 4.62 -12.32 -21.52
C ARG A 160 4.75 -12.55 -20.03
N GLU A 161 3.89 -13.40 -19.49
CA GLU A 161 3.94 -13.79 -18.08
C GLU A 161 4.91 -14.96 -17.89
N PHE A 162 5.96 -14.74 -17.10
CA PHE A 162 6.95 -15.76 -16.75
C PHE A 162 7.07 -15.85 -15.24
N GLN A 163 7.44 -17.02 -14.77
CA GLN A 163 7.75 -17.28 -13.36
C GLN A 163 9.27 -17.33 -13.17
N THR A 164 9.72 -16.91 -12.00
CA THR A 164 11.11 -16.95 -11.57
C THR A 164 11.24 -17.80 -10.31
N PRO A 165 12.46 -18.27 -9.96
CA PRO A 165 12.65 -19.14 -8.81
C PRO A 165 12.18 -18.55 -7.48
N ILE A 166 11.52 -19.38 -6.66
CA ILE A 166 11.12 -19.04 -5.27
C ILE A 166 12.24 -19.40 -4.28
N ILE A 167 13.04 -20.40 -4.58
CA ILE A 167 14.23 -20.77 -3.79
C ILE A 167 15.43 -20.35 -4.60
N THR A 168 16.24 -19.42 -4.06
CA THR A 168 17.35 -18.82 -4.79
C THR A 168 18.51 -18.51 -3.85
N ALA A 169 19.49 -17.76 -4.33
CA ALA A 169 20.59 -17.27 -3.50
C ALA A 169 20.16 -16.04 -2.68
N SER A 170 20.81 -15.87 -1.53
CA SER A 170 20.66 -14.66 -0.73
C SER A 170 21.03 -13.42 -1.55
N SER A 171 20.19 -12.39 -1.43
CA SER A 171 20.39 -11.10 -2.06
C SER A 171 20.63 -10.04 -0.98
N PRO A 172 21.71 -9.27 -1.04
CA PRO A 172 22.00 -8.24 -0.06
C PRO A 172 21.22 -6.94 -0.29
N GLU A 173 20.03 -7.00 -0.85
CA GLU A 173 19.18 -5.85 -1.15
C GLU A 173 18.35 -5.42 0.05
N GLY A 174 18.86 -4.53 0.87
CA GLY A 174 18.08 -3.72 1.83
C GLY A 174 17.40 -4.44 3.00
N ALA A 175 16.50 -5.37 2.74
CA ALA A 175 15.79 -6.13 3.77
C ALA A 175 16.56 -7.40 4.18
N ARG A 176 16.15 -8.02 5.30
CA ARG A 176 16.68 -9.33 5.69
C ARG A 176 15.99 -10.44 4.89
N ASP A 177 16.79 -11.45 4.49
CA ASP A 177 16.28 -12.63 3.81
C ASP A 177 15.65 -13.63 4.77
N PHE A 178 14.64 -14.35 4.29
CA PHE A 178 14.24 -15.62 4.87
C PHE A 178 15.14 -16.73 4.31
N LEU A 179 15.82 -17.48 5.18
CA LEU A 179 16.74 -18.51 4.81
C LEU A 179 16.09 -19.91 4.86
N VAL A 180 16.40 -20.73 3.87
CA VAL A 180 15.95 -22.12 3.77
C VAL A 180 17.16 -23.05 3.73
N PRO A 181 17.37 -23.92 4.72
CA PRO A 181 18.53 -24.79 4.77
C PRO A 181 18.50 -25.86 3.67
N SER A 182 19.67 -26.17 3.11
CA SER A 182 19.83 -27.25 2.12
C SER A 182 20.20 -28.55 2.80
N ARG A 183 19.42 -29.59 2.59
CA ARG A 183 19.75 -30.94 3.06
C ARG A 183 20.92 -31.54 2.29
N LEU A 184 20.99 -31.29 0.98
CA LEU A 184 22.03 -31.85 0.11
C LEU A 184 23.39 -31.18 0.29
N HIS A 185 23.40 -29.96 0.80
CA HIS A 185 24.62 -29.17 1.02
C HIS A 185 24.65 -28.66 2.47
N PRO A 186 25.07 -29.48 3.43
CA PRO A 186 25.09 -29.11 4.85
C PRO A 186 25.82 -27.79 5.10
N GLY A 187 25.22 -26.93 5.94
CA GLY A 187 25.76 -25.61 6.24
C GLY A 187 25.52 -24.55 5.18
N ARG A 188 24.81 -24.89 4.10
CA ARG A 188 24.42 -23.95 3.05
C ARG A 188 22.92 -23.73 3.02
N PHE A 189 22.52 -22.52 2.63
CA PHE A 189 21.14 -22.07 2.64
C PHE A 189 20.74 -21.49 1.31
N TYR A 190 19.51 -21.78 0.91
CA TYR A 190 18.77 -20.96 -0.06
C TYR A 190 18.15 -19.78 0.67
N ALA A 191 17.71 -18.78 -0.09
CA ALA A 191 16.90 -17.70 0.41
C ALA A 191 15.58 -17.62 -0.36
N LEU A 192 14.53 -17.13 0.29
CA LEU A 192 13.31 -16.72 -0.41
C LEU A 192 13.54 -15.34 -1.06
N PRO A 193 13.02 -15.10 -2.27
CA PRO A 193 13.33 -13.87 -3.00
C PRO A 193 12.63 -12.66 -2.37
N GLN A 194 13.38 -11.60 -2.15
CA GLN A 194 12.82 -10.31 -1.71
C GLN A 194 12.02 -9.64 -2.83
N ALA A 195 12.45 -9.83 -4.07
CA ALA A 195 11.82 -9.51 -5.34
C ALA A 195 12.59 -10.24 -6.44
N PRO A 196 12.00 -10.48 -7.62
CA PRO A 196 12.71 -11.17 -8.72
C PRO A 196 13.65 -10.24 -9.51
N GLN A 197 14.31 -9.30 -8.83
CA GLN A 197 15.08 -8.21 -9.46
C GLN A 197 16.19 -8.72 -10.40
N GLN A 198 17.04 -9.61 -9.94
CA GLN A 198 18.13 -10.12 -10.77
C GLN A 198 17.61 -11.01 -11.90
N PHE A 199 16.63 -11.84 -11.61
CA PHE A 199 16.05 -12.74 -12.62
C PHE A 199 15.35 -12.00 -13.75
N LYS A 200 14.61 -10.94 -13.47
CA LYS A 200 13.95 -10.18 -14.54
C LYS A 200 14.96 -9.46 -15.45
N GLN A 201 16.08 -9.00 -14.90
CA GLN A 201 17.16 -8.46 -15.71
C GLN A 201 17.84 -9.55 -16.55
N LEU A 202 18.03 -10.76 -16.01
CA LEU A 202 18.52 -11.92 -16.76
C LEU A 202 17.56 -12.34 -17.88
N ILE A 203 16.26 -12.21 -17.68
CA ILE A 203 15.26 -12.44 -18.73
C ILE A 203 15.51 -11.47 -19.91
N MET A 204 15.80 -10.20 -19.63
CA MET A 204 16.15 -9.24 -20.67
C MET A 204 17.45 -9.62 -21.40
N VAL A 205 18.48 -10.01 -20.67
CA VAL A 205 19.74 -10.50 -21.26
C VAL A 205 19.50 -11.77 -22.09
N SER A 206 18.52 -12.57 -21.73
CA SER A 206 18.13 -13.78 -22.46
C SER A 206 17.40 -13.50 -23.79
N GLY A 207 17.16 -12.23 -24.12
CA GLY A 207 16.57 -11.84 -25.40
C GLY A 207 15.06 -11.69 -25.41
N TYR A 208 14.42 -11.75 -24.26
CA TYR A 208 12.98 -11.46 -24.15
C TYR A 208 12.75 -9.95 -24.03
N ASP A 209 11.70 -9.46 -24.68
CA ASP A 209 11.46 -8.02 -24.82
C ASP A 209 10.63 -7.43 -23.69
N LYS A 210 9.54 -8.10 -23.31
CA LYS A 210 8.58 -7.63 -22.31
C LYS A 210 8.16 -8.78 -21.41
N TYR A 211 8.48 -8.65 -20.14
CA TYR A 211 8.18 -9.61 -19.10
C TYR A 211 7.29 -9.01 -18.03
N PHE A 212 6.38 -9.80 -17.50
CA PHE A 212 5.73 -9.53 -16.21
C PHE A 212 5.44 -10.80 -15.44
N GLN A 213 5.21 -10.65 -14.14
CA GLN A 213 4.60 -11.69 -13.30
C GLN A 213 3.85 -11.06 -12.12
N ILE A 214 2.95 -11.83 -11.55
CA ILE A 214 2.39 -11.57 -10.23
C ILE A 214 3.32 -12.25 -9.24
N ALA A 215 4.32 -11.51 -8.77
CA ALA A 215 5.48 -12.05 -8.07
C ALA A 215 5.26 -12.14 -6.56
N PRO A 216 5.41 -13.32 -5.94
CA PRO A 216 5.51 -13.42 -4.49
C PRO A 216 6.87 -12.87 -4.03
N CYS A 217 6.83 -12.01 -3.02
CA CYS A 217 8.00 -11.38 -2.42
C CYS A 217 8.04 -11.66 -0.93
N PHE A 218 9.23 -11.89 -0.39
CA PHE A 218 9.44 -12.28 1.00
C PHE A 218 10.49 -11.37 1.63
N ARG A 219 10.12 -10.66 2.68
CA ARG A 219 11.05 -9.78 3.41
C ARG A 219 10.84 -9.93 4.89
N ASP A 220 11.91 -10.17 5.61
CA ASP A 220 11.90 -10.20 7.07
C ASP A 220 12.09 -8.77 7.60
N GLU A 221 10.99 -8.05 7.64
CA GLU A 221 10.90 -6.65 8.08
C GLU A 221 9.89 -6.51 9.21
N ASP A 222 10.00 -5.42 9.96
CA ASP A 222 9.05 -5.10 11.01
C ASP A 222 7.66 -4.78 10.40
N PRO A 223 6.60 -5.41 10.91
CA PRO A 223 5.26 -5.25 10.37
C PRO A 223 4.67 -3.87 10.68
N ARG A 224 3.86 -3.36 9.74
CA ARG A 224 3.08 -2.13 9.89
C ARG A 224 1.69 -2.32 9.27
N ALA A 225 0.76 -1.45 9.61
CA ALA A 225 -0.60 -1.52 9.07
C ALA A 225 -0.66 -1.37 7.53
N ASP A 226 0.30 -0.65 6.94
CA ASP A 226 0.43 -0.42 5.51
C ASP A 226 1.40 -1.38 4.80
N ARG A 227 1.88 -2.40 5.52
CA ARG A 227 2.88 -3.36 5.02
C ARG A 227 2.60 -4.77 5.55
N SER A 228 2.66 -5.76 4.66
CA SER A 228 2.66 -7.17 5.07
C SER A 228 3.90 -7.50 5.90
N PRO A 229 3.76 -8.27 6.98
CA PRO A 229 4.89 -8.58 7.86
C PRO A 229 5.94 -9.52 7.24
N THR A 230 5.56 -10.36 6.26
CA THR A 230 6.46 -11.41 5.75
C THR A 230 6.44 -11.52 4.24
N ASP A 231 5.27 -11.76 3.67
CA ASP A 231 5.07 -12.01 2.26
C ASP A 231 4.04 -11.07 1.66
N PHE A 232 4.25 -10.72 0.41
CA PHE A 232 3.35 -9.86 -0.35
C PHE A 232 3.51 -10.12 -1.84
N TYR A 233 2.65 -9.52 -2.66
CA TYR A 233 2.66 -9.71 -4.09
C TYR A 233 2.90 -8.41 -4.83
N GLN A 234 3.63 -8.49 -5.93
CA GLN A 234 3.87 -7.35 -6.82
C GLN A 234 3.43 -7.70 -8.25
N LEU A 235 2.88 -6.72 -8.94
CA LEU A 235 2.90 -6.69 -10.40
C LEU A 235 4.32 -6.26 -10.79
N ASP A 236 5.14 -7.22 -11.20
CA ASP A 236 6.54 -7.03 -11.53
C ASP A 236 6.72 -7.07 -13.05
N LEU A 237 7.47 -6.11 -13.60
CA LEU A 237 7.69 -6.04 -15.04
C LEU A 237 9.08 -5.52 -15.38
N GLU A 238 9.55 -5.90 -16.58
CA GLU A 238 10.81 -5.42 -17.16
C GLU A 238 10.69 -5.37 -18.69
N MET A 239 11.33 -4.39 -19.31
CA MET A 239 11.30 -4.16 -20.75
C MET A 239 12.72 -3.88 -21.27
N SER A 240 13.02 -4.40 -22.46
CA SER A 240 14.28 -4.12 -23.19
C SER A 240 14.13 -2.94 -24.15
N PHE A 241 15.25 -2.27 -24.42
CA PHE A 241 15.34 -1.16 -25.38
C PHE A 241 14.41 0.01 -25.04
N VAL A 242 14.42 0.42 -23.79
CA VAL A 242 13.54 1.47 -23.25
C VAL A 242 14.31 2.55 -22.50
N GLU A 243 13.72 3.72 -22.49
CA GLU A 243 14.05 4.85 -21.62
C GLU A 243 12.98 5.03 -20.54
N GLN A 244 13.22 5.90 -19.57
CA GLN A 244 12.30 6.14 -18.44
C GLN A 244 10.88 6.47 -18.89
N GLN A 245 10.73 7.35 -19.89
CA GLN A 245 9.40 7.74 -20.39
C GLN A 245 8.63 6.57 -21.00
N ASP A 246 9.32 5.63 -21.63
CA ASP A 246 8.70 4.43 -22.19
C ASP A 246 8.06 3.55 -21.11
N ILE A 247 8.71 3.46 -19.94
CA ILE A 247 8.14 2.77 -18.78
C ILE A 247 6.87 3.50 -18.30
N PHE A 248 6.91 4.81 -18.17
CA PHE A 248 5.75 5.60 -17.74
C PHE A 248 4.58 5.46 -18.72
N ASP A 249 4.84 5.61 -20.00
CA ASP A 249 3.82 5.48 -21.06
C ASP A 249 3.19 4.07 -21.11
N THR A 250 3.91 3.07 -20.65
CA THR A 250 3.43 1.69 -20.62
C THR A 250 2.61 1.38 -19.38
N ILE A 251 3.12 1.70 -18.19
CA ILE A 251 2.48 1.30 -16.92
C ILE A 251 1.36 2.25 -16.48
N GLN A 252 1.46 3.53 -16.80
CA GLN A 252 0.45 4.52 -16.41
C GLN A 252 -0.95 4.16 -16.89
N PRO A 253 -1.19 3.80 -18.18
CA PRO A 253 -2.51 3.38 -18.63
C PRO A 253 -3.02 2.10 -17.95
N VAL A 254 -2.13 1.18 -17.58
CA VAL A 254 -2.51 -0.04 -16.88
C VAL A 254 -3.05 0.28 -15.50
N LEU A 255 -2.30 1.03 -14.70
CA LEU A 255 -2.71 1.38 -13.34
C LEU A 255 -3.90 2.35 -13.33
N ALA A 256 -3.91 3.37 -14.19
CA ALA A 256 -5.04 4.28 -14.32
C ALA A 256 -6.33 3.50 -14.65
N GLY A 257 -6.26 2.56 -15.59
CA GLY A 257 -7.38 1.72 -15.95
C GLY A 257 -7.90 0.84 -14.82
N VAL A 258 -7.01 0.28 -14.00
CA VAL A 258 -7.37 -0.50 -12.80
C VAL A 258 -8.09 0.38 -11.78
N PHE A 259 -7.58 1.58 -11.52
CA PHE A 259 -8.20 2.51 -10.57
C PHE A 259 -9.53 3.06 -11.07
N GLU A 260 -9.69 3.28 -12.36
CA GLU A 260 -10.98 3.65 -12.97
C GLU A 260 -12.00 2.52 -12.87
N GLU A 261 -11.60 1.30 -13.15
CA GLU A 261 -12.49 0.12 -13.16
C GLU A 261 -12.97 -0.23 -11.74
N PHE A 262 -12.10 -0.12 -10.73
CA PHE A 262 -12.36 -0.57 -9.36
C PHE A 262 -12.42 0.55 -8.32
N GLY A 263 -12.30 1.78 -8.74
CA GLY A 263 -12.24 2.93 -7.83
C GLY A 263 -13.58 3.37 -7.23
N GLY A 264 -14.69 2.72 -7.58
CA GLY A 264 -16.01 3.07 -7.03
C GLY A 264 -16.52 4.45 -7.45
N GLY A 265 -16.13 4.93 -8.63
CA GLY A 265 -16.50 6.25 -9.15
C GLY A 265 -15.64 7.41 -8.66
N ARG A 266 -14.66 7.16 -7.80
CA ARG A 266 -13.69 8.18 -7.38
C ARG A 266 -12.87 8.66 -8.58
N LYS A 267 -12.56 9.94 -8.61
CA LYS A 267 -11.83 10.56 -9.71
C LYS A 267 -10.38 10.06 -9.79
N VAL A 268 -9.97 9.65 -10.99
CA VAL A 268 -8.59 9.26 -11.28
C VAL A 268 -7.95 10.36 -12.13
N ASP A 269 -6.81 10.90 -11.67
CA ASP A 269 -6.07 11.90 -12.43
C ASP A 269 -5.61 11.33 -13.77
N GLN A 270 -5.80 12.08 -14.85
CA GLN A 270 -5.39 11.67 -16.19
C GLN A 270 -3.96 12.08 -16.52
N THR A 271 -3.49 13.16 -15.94
CA THR A 271 -2.13 13.65 -16.07
C THR A 271 -1.40 13.42 -14.75
N TRP A 272 -0.31 12.68 -14.80
CA TRP A 272 0.53 12.39 -13.64
C TRP A 272 1.78 13.25 -13.71
N GLU A 273 1.91 14.17 -12.75
CA GLU A 273 3.02 15.11 -12.66
C GLU A 273 4.32 14.36 -12.35
N GLN A 274 5.42 14.79 -12.97
CA GLN A 274 6.76 14.35 -12.62
C GLN A 274 7.38 15.37 -11.68
N ILE A 275 7.66 14.95 -10.47
CA ILE A 275 8.23 15.80 -9.41
C ILE A 275 9.59 15.22 -9.03
N SER A 276 10.62 16.05 -9.00
CA SER A 276 11.93 15.59 -8.54
C SER A 276 11.89 15.19 -7.07
N TYR A 277 12.70 14.21 -6.69
CA TYR A 277 12.85 13.79 -5.29
C TYR A 277 13.12 14.99 -4.37
N ARG A 278 14.00 15.89 -4.80
CA ARG A 278 14.33 17.11 -4.07
C ARG A 278 13.12 18.03 -3.88
N ASP A 279 12.36 18.27 -4.93
CA ASP A 279 11.20 19.16 -4.87
C ASP A 279 10.06 18.52 -4.05
N SER A 280 9.86 17.21 -4.15
CA SER A 280 8.88 16.52 -3.33
C SER A 280 9.20 16.63 -1.83
N ALA A 281 10.46 16.44 -1.46
CA ALA A 281 10.91 16.61 -0.09
C ALA A 281 10.72 18.05 0.39
N LEU A 282 11.04 19.03 -0.46
CA LEU A 282 10.90 20.46 -0.15
C LEU A 282 9.44 20.89 -0.01
N TRP A 283 8.60 20.54 -0.99
CA TRP A 283 7.23 21.04 -1.05
C TRP A 283 6.27 20.29 -0.14
N TYR A 284 6.53 19.02 0.09
CA TYR A 284 5.60 18.12 0.76
C TYR A 284 6.18 17.43 2.00
N GLY A 285 7.48 17.54 2.23
CA GLY A 285 8.16 16.89 3.36
C GLY A 285 8.19 15.36 3.24
N SER A 286 8.01 14.82 2.05
CA SER A 286 7.96 13.39 1.78
C SER A 286 8.28 13.10 0.32
N ASP A 287 8.86 11.95 0.05
CA ASP A 287 9.01 11.38 -1.29
C ASP A 287 7.75 10.61 -1.76
N LYS A 288 6.71 10.61 -0.92
CA LYS A 288 5.40 9.98 -1.19
C LYS A 288 4.27 10.97 -0.90
N PRO A 289 4.17 12.06 -1.69
CA PRO A 289 3.26 13.15 -1.39
C PRO A 289 1.80 12.75 -1.56
N ASP A 290 0.94 13.22 -0.67
CA ASP A 290 -0.50 13.18 -0.85
C ASP A 290 -0.94 14.46 -1.56
N LEU A 291 -1.12 14.36 -2.88
CA LEU A 291 -1.51 15.49 -3.73
C LEU A 291 -3.00 15.82 -3.68
N ARG A 292 -3.81 15.05 -2.95
CA ARG A 292 -5.19 15.43 -2.63
C ARG A 292 -5.24 16.68 -1.76
N ASN A 293 -4.18 16.90 -1.00
CA ASN A 293 -3.92 18.11 -0.23
C ASN A 293 -3.07 19.07 -1.08
N PRO A 294 -3.58 20.28 -1.42
CA PRO A 294 -2.90 21.18 -2.34
C PRO A 294 -1.77 22.00 -1.74
N LEU A 295 -1.54 21.91 -0.44
CA LEU A 295 -0.56 22.75 0.24
C LEU A 295 0.87 22.43 -0.18
N LYS A 296 1.65 23.47 -0.53
CA LYS A 296 3.09 23.39 -0.80
C LYS A 296 3.85 24.23 0.19
N MET A 297 4.88 23.66 0.80
CA MET A 297 5.82 24.42 1.62
C MET A 297 6.77 25.22 0.76
N GLN A 298 7.27 26.32 1.33
CA GLN A 298 8.30 27.16 0.70
C GLN A 298 9.41 27.51 1.69
N ILE A 299 10.60 27.68 1.17
CA ILE A 299 11.74 28.19 1.94
C ILE A 299 11.54 29.69 2.16
N VAL A 300 11.60 30.11 3.41
CA VAL A 300 11.40 31.51 3.85
C VAL A 300 12.58 32.03 4.69
N SER A 301 13.72 31.38 4.61
CA SER A 301 14.91 31.66 5.42
C SER A 301 15.33 33.14 5.39
N GLU A 302 15.28 33.77 4.22
CA GLU A 302 15.71 35.13 4.04
C GLU A 302 14.92 36.16 4.86
N HIS A 303 13.67 35.85 5.19
CA HIS A 303 12.82 36.69 6.02
C HIS A 303 13.18 36.63 7.51
N PHE A 304 13.99 35.66 7.92
CA PHE A 304 14.41 35.44 9.30
C PHE A 304 15.89 35.71 9.57
N ARG A 305 16.70 35.90 8.52
CA ARG A 305 18.12 36.28 8.69
C ARG A 305 18.21 37.62 9.36
N ASP A 306 19.07 37.69 10.38
CA ASP A 306 19.30 38.94 11.14
C ASP A 306 18.00 39.57 11.66
N SER A 307 16.97 38.76 11.90
CA SER A 307 15.70 39.21 12.40
C SER A 307 15.66 39.30 13.92
N GLY A 308 14.63 39.95 14.44
CA GLY A 308 14.37 40.00 15.88
C GLY A 308 13.92 38.68 16.50
N PHE A 309 13.59 37.67 15.70
CA PHE A 309 13.31 36.33 16.21
C PHE A 309 14.62 35.55 16.32
N ALA A 310 15.25 35.67 17.50
CA ALA A 310 16.60 35.21 17.76
C ALA A 310 16.81 33.69 17.50
N ILE A 311 15.82 32.86 17.75
CA ILE A 311 15.91 31.41 17.58
C ILE A 311 16.22 31.06 16.12
N PHE A 312 15.46 31.61 15.18
CA PHE A 312 15.65 31.34 13.75
C PHE A 312 16.86 32.09 13.20
N ALA A 313 17.08 33.33 13.64
CA ALA A 313 18.26 34.09 13.22
C ALA A 313 19.56 33.37 13.57
N LYS A 314 19.67 32.83 14.79
CA LYS A 314 20.83 32.08 15.24
C LYS A 314 20.96 30.73 14.53
N LEU A 315 19.81 30.03 14.30
CA LEU A 315 19.79 28.78 13.58
C LEU A 315 20.36 28.91 12.18
N LEU A 316 20.03 30.00 11.48
CA LEU A 316 20.48 30.29 10.11
C LEU A 316 21.96 30.64 9.99
N GLU A 317 22.66 30.88 11.10
CA GLU A 317 24.12 31.01 11.13
C GLU A 317 24.84 29.67 10.92
N GLN A 318 24.15 28.57 11.09
CA GLN A 318 24.67 27.21 10.86
C GLN A 318 24.48 26.79 9.40
N ASP A 319 25.53 26.24 8.81
CA ASP A 319 25.47 25.72 7.44
C ASP A 319 24.47 24.61 7.27
N GLY A 320 23.75 24.61 6.14
CA GLY A 320 22.79 23.58 5.78
C GLY A 320 21.45 23.69 6.49
N THR A 321 21.21 24.78 7.25
CA THR A 321 19.92 25.05 7.90
C THR A 321 19.02 25.90 7.03
N GLU A 322 17.71 25.72 7.20
CA GLU A 322 16.70 26.53 6.51
C GLU A 322 15.43 26.66 7.35
N ILE A 323 14.61 27.64 7.00
CA ILE A 323 13.27 27.83 7.54
C ILE A 323 12.28 27.57 6.43
N ARG A 324 11.30 26.70 6.69
CA ARG A 324 10.17 26.44 5.77
C ARG A 324 8.86 26.93 6.35
N ALA A 325 8.00 27.40 5.48
CA ALA A 325 6.65 27.79 5.82
C ALA A 325 5.63 26.86 5.19
N ILE A 326 4.61 26.49 5.98
CA ILE A 326 3.42 25.78 5.53
C ILE A 326 2.29 26.79 5.46
N PRO A 327 1.74 27.12 4.26
CA PRO A 327 0.59 27.98 4.16
C PRO A 327 -0.66 27.31 4.69
N ALA A 328 -1.53 28.04 5.36
CA ALA A 328 -2.77 27.54 5.92
C ALA A 328 -3.93 28.50 5.56
N PRO A 329 -4.48 28.40 4.34
CA PRO A 329 -5.65 29.17 3.95
C PRO A 329 -6.81 28.93 4.89
N THR A 330 -7.48 29.99 5.33
CA THR A 330 -8.57 29.97 6.31
C THR A 330 -8.18 29.53 7.74
N GLY A 331 -6.90 29.29 7.98
CA GLY A 331 -6.36 28.88 9.29
C GLY A 331 -6.07 30.03 10.26
N GLY A 332 -6.54 31.22 10.00
CA GLY A 332 -6.22 32.46 10.73
C GLY A 332 -6.90 32.63 12.08
N SER A 333 -7.12 31.57 12.83
CA SER A 333 -7.61 31.65 14.21
C SER A 333 -6.49 31.24 15.19
N ARG A 334 -6.38 31.95 16.30
CA ARG A 334 -5.41 31.64 17.35
C ARG A 334 -5.58 30.21 17.88
N LYS A 335 -6.84 29.79 18.06
CA LYS A 335 -7.17 28.47 18.56
C LYS A 335 -6.66 27.35 17.63
N PHE A 336 -6.81 27.51 16.32
CA PHE A 336 -6.27 26.58 15.33
C PHE A 336 -4.73 26.55 15.36
N CYS A 337 -4.10 27.75 15.38
CA CYS A 337 -2.66 27.86 15.43
C CYS A 337 -2.06 27.20 16.70
N ASP A 338 -2.70 27.37 17.84
CA ASP A 338 -2.27 26.75 19.09
C ASP A 338 -2.39 25.22 19.03
N ARG A 339 -3.43 24.67 18.38
CA ARG A 339 -3.56 23.23 18.16
C ARG A 339 -2.45 22.68 17.28
N MET A 340 -2.08 23.37 16.22
CA MET A 340 -1.00 22.95 15.32
C MET A 340 0.37 23.03 16.02
N ASN A 341 0.59 24.02 16.84
CA ASN A 341 1.78 24.09 17.68
C ASN A 341 1.87 22.89 18.65
N ALA A 342 0.74 22.54 19.28
CA ALA A 342 0.65 21.36 20.15
C ALA A 342 0.90 20.04 19.36
N PHE A 343 0.43 19.96 18.13
CA PHE A 343 0.73 18.83 17.24
C PHE A 343 2.23 18.65 17.04
N ALA A 344 2.96 19.73 16.72
CA ALA A 344 4.40 19.69 16.52
C ALA A 344 5.15 19.27 17.80
N GLN A 345 4.69 19.70 18.97
CA GLN A 345 5.26 19.28 20.24
C GLN A 345 5.07 17.77 20.50
N LYS A 346 3.90 17.24 20.16
CA LYS A 346 3.63 15.79 20.20
C LYS A 346 4.56 14.99 19.30
N GLU A 347 4.93 15.57 18.16
CA GLU A 347 5.83 14.97 17.18
C GLU A 347 7.32 15.11 17.56
N GLY A 348 7.62 15.64 18.73
CA GLY A 348 8.98 15.73 19.29
C GLY A 348 9.74 17.02 18.97
N LEU A 349 9.07 18.02 18.40
CA LEU A 349 9.67 19.35 18.20
C LEU A 349 9.38 20.28 19.39
N PRO A 350 10.20 21.33 19.61
CA PRO A 350 9.93 22.33 20.65
C PRO A 350 8.59 23.05 20.45
N GLY A 351 8.14 23.15 19.20
CA GLY A 351 6.90 23.78 18.78
C GLY A 351 6.93 24.12 17.31
N MET A 352 5.91 24.79 16.84
CA MET A 352 5.81 25.28 15.47
C MET A 352 5.31 26.73 15.51
N GLY A 353 6.20 27.67 15.19
CA GLY A 353 5.87 29.08 15.14
C GLY A 353 4.80 29.38 14.10
N TYR A 354 4.03 30.41 14.31
CA TYR A 354 2.98 30.76 13.37
C TYR A 354 2.80 32.27 13.25
N ILE A 355 2.24 32.70 12.13
CA ILE A 355 1.71 34.02 11.85
C ILE A 355 0.32 33.85 11.27
N PHE A 356 -0.65 34.66 11.71
CA PHE A 356 -1.94 34.75 11.04
C PHE A 356 -2.30 36.21 10.75
N TRP A 357 -3.06 36.42 9.69
CA TRP A 357 -3.45 37.75 9.22
C TRP A 357 -4.93 37.99 9.49
N ARG A 358 -5.21 39.09 10.15
CA ARG A 358 -6.56 39.47 10.55
C ARG A 358 -6.91 40.90 10.15
N ASP A 359 -8.19 41.18 10.01
CA ASP A 359 -8.69 42.52 9.79
C ASP A 359 -8.77 43.27 11.12
N GLN A 360 -8.22 44.48 11.15
CA GLN A 360 -8.27 45.36 12.34
C GLN A 360 -9.07 46.64 12.07
N GLY A 361 -9.90 46.68 11.01
CA GLY A 361 -10.75 47.82 10.67
C GLY A 361 -10.06 48.99 9.93
N GLU A 362 -8.79 49.24 10.17
CA GLU A 362 -7.96 50.21 9.44
C GLU A 362 -6.96 49.53 8.47
N GLY A 363 -7.04 48.22 8.33
CA GLY A 363 -6.15 47.43 7.49
C GLY A 363 -5.88 46.06 8.07
N MET A 364 -5.00 45.32 7.38
CA MET A 364 -4.62 43.96 7.74
C MET A 364 -3.47 43.99 8.74
N GLU A 365 -3.60 43.21 9.82
CA GLU A 365 -2.57 43.03 10.84
C GLU A 365 -2.03 41.61 10.79
N ALA A 366 -0.71 41.46 10.84
CA ALA A 366 -0.05 40.18 11.12
C ALA A 366 0.05 39.98 12.64
N ALA A 367 -0.49 38.88 13.13
CA ALA A 367 -0.52 38.52 14.53
C ALA A 367 0.16 37.18 14.78
N GLY A 368 0.48 36.88 16.03
CA GLY A 368 1.13 35.65 16.45
C GLY A 368 2.53 35.88 17.03
N PRO A 369 3.16 34.84 17.57
CA PRO A 369 4.43 34.96 18.30
C PRO A 369 5.58 35.47 17.43
N LEU A 370 5.63 35.12 16.17
CA LEU A 370 6.70 35.51 15.24
C LEU A 370 6.52 36.93 14.73
N ALA A 371 5.29 37.36 14.50
CA ALA A 371 4.98 38.64 13.87
C ALA A 371 5.56 39.84 14.60
N LYS A 372 5.47 39.88 15.91
CA LYS A 372 6.02 40.95 16.74
C LYS A 372 7.53 41.03 16.67
N ASN A 373 8.21 39.89 16.58
CA ASN A 373 9.66 39.82 16.65
C ASN A 373 10.35 40.18 15.33
N ILE A 374 9.70 39.88 14.18
CA ILE A 374 10.29 40.13 12.87
C ILE A 374 9.84 41.45 12.22
N GLY A 375 8.71 42.01 12.69
CA GLY A 375 8.19 43.29 12.25
C GLY A 375 7.28 43.22 11.02
N PRO A 376 6.58 44.36 10.73
CA PRO A 376 5.53 44.39 9.69
C PRO A 376 6.07 44.23 8.26
N GLU A 377 7.27 44.71 7.98
CA GLU A 377 7.88 44.60 6.64
C GLU A 377 8.15 43.15 6.26
N ARG A 378 8.74 42.37 7.17
CA ARG A 378 9.05 40.95 6.95
C ARG A 378 7.81 40.09 6.91
N THR A 379 6.82 40.35 7.76
CA THR A 379 5.54 39.63 7.74
C THR A 379 4.77 39.86 6.45
N GLU A 380 4.80 41.09 5.92
CA GLU A 380 4.17 41.39 4.63
C GLU A 380 4.89 40.69 3.47
N ALA A 381 6.21 40.64 3.48
CA ALA A 381 7.00 39.92 2.47
C ALA A 381 6.68 38.41 2.48
N ILE A 382 6.54 37.80 3.65
CA ILE A 382 6.13 36.41 3.79
C ILE A 382 4.72 36.19 3.25
N ARG A 383 3.78 37.05 3.60
CA ARG A 383 2.40 37.01 3.12
C ARG A 383 2.33 37.01 1.59
N GLN A 384 3.04 37.91 0.97
CA GLN A 384 3.10 38.04 -0.50
C GLN A 384 3.73 36.80 -1.13
N GLN A 385 4.84 36.32 -0.59
CA GLN A 385 5.49 35.09 -1.10
C GLN A 385 4.56 33.89 -1.05
N LEU A 386 3.82 33.72 0.03
CA LEU A 386 2.93 32.57 0.22
C LEU A 386 1.54 32.76 -0.41
N GLY A 387 1.24 33.95 -0.92
CA GLY A 387 -0.07 34.23 -1.54
C GLY A 387 -1.23 34.22 -0.54
N LEU A 388 -0.99 34.64 0.70
CA LEU A 388 -1.97 34.62 1.78
C LEU A 388 -2.65 35.98 1.99
N GLY A 389 -3.77 35.99 2.70
CA GLY A 389 -4.56 37.18 2.98
C GLY A 389 -5.20 37.17 4.35
N VAL A 390 -6.19 38.06 4.55
CA VAL A 390 -6.99 38.12 5.78
C VAL A 390 -7.69 36.78 6.01
N GLY A 391 -7.61 36.25 7.23
CA GLY A 391 -8.18 34.96 7.60
C GLY A 391 -7.27 33.76 7.37
N ASP A 392 -6.08 33.98 6.82
CA ASP A 392 -5.09 32.93 6.56
C ASP A 392 -4.00 32.89 7.64
N ALA A 393 -3.28 31.79 7.71
CA ALA A 393 -2.12 31.61 8.58
C ALA A 393 -0.96 30.96 7.84
N ALA A 394 0.22 30.99 8.46
CA ALA A 394 1.38 30.22 8.04
C ALA A 394 2.09 29.67 9.27
N PHE A 395 2.62 28.46 9.12
CA PHE A 395 3.39 27.76 10.15
C PHE A 395 4.83 27.61 9.72
N PHE A 396 5.75 27.69 10.67
CA PHE A 396 7.19 27.77 10.40
C PHE A 396 7.95 26.69 11.17
N LEU A 397 8.82 25.99 10.45
CA LEU A 397 9.74 25.01 11.02
C LEU A 397 11.14 25.31 10.49
N GLY A 398 12.15 25.04 11.30
CA GLY A 398 13.52 25.32 10.93
C GLY A 398 14.51 24.34 11.51
N GLY A 399 15.65 24.27 10.83
CA GLY A 399 16.75 23.39 11.16
C GLY A 399 17.43 22.82 9.93
N LYS A 400 18.19 21.76 10.12
CA LYS A 400 18.65 20.93 9.01
C LYS A 400 17.45 20.14 8.47
N PRO A 401 17.23 20.06 7.15
CA PRO A 401 16.09 19.39 6.56
C PRO A 401 15.88 17.97 7.10
N LYS A 402 16.93 17.17 7.23
CA LYS A 402 16.84 15.80 7.77
C LYS A 402 16.23 15.74 9.19
N ALA A 403 16.35 16.81 9.97
CA ALA A 403 15.84 16.85 11.34
C ALA A 403 14.36 17.19 11.45
N PHE A 404 13.81 18.02 10.56
CA PHE A 404 12.43 18.50 10.69
C PHE A 404 11.50 18.16 9.53
N GLU A 405 12.03 17.77 8.37
CA GLU A 405 11.28 17.62 7.12
C GLU A 405 10.12 16.61 7.25
N SER A 406 10.36 15.48 7.89
CA SER A 406 9.33 14.46 8.13
C SER A 406 8.16 15.00 8.98
N VAL A 407 8.47 15.74 10.03
CA VAL A 407 7.44 16.38 10.87
C VAL A 407 6.70 17.46 10.09
N ALA A 408 7.40 18.25 9.29
CA ALA A 408 6.78 19.26 8.42
C ALA A 408 5.78 18.62 7.45
N GLY A 409 6.12 17.48 6.87
CA GLY A 409 5.22 16.72 6.00
C GLY A 409 3.96 16.25 6.73
N ARG A 410 4.09 15.72 7.93
CA ARG A 410 2.95 15.31 8.76
C ARG A 410 2.10 16.52 9.19
N ALA A 411 2.72 17.63 9.53
CA ALA A 411 2.03 18.88 9.86
C ALA A 411 1.22 19.41 8.65
N ARG A 412 1.79 19.36 7.46
CA ARG A 412 1.11 19.70 6.21
C ARG A 412 -0.18 18.88 6.03
N LEU A 413 -0.11 17.57 6.26
CA LEU A 413 -1.27 16.69 6.16
C LEU A 413 -2.33 17.04 7.22
N ALA A 414 -1.93 17.25 8.46
CA ALA A 414 -2.85 17.62 9.54
C ALA A 414 -3.54 18.97 9.28
N ILE A 415 -2.80 19.96 8.79
CA ILE A 415 -3.34 21.28 8.43
C ILE A 415 -4.37 21.15 7.31
N GLY A 416 -4.02 20.42 6.24
CA GLY A 416 -4.92 20.22 5.12
C GLY A 416 -6.21 19.49 5.48
N ASP A 417 -6.12 18.49 6.33
CA ASP A 417 -7.29 17.72 6.80
C ASP A 417 -8.20 18.56 7.69
N GLU A 418 -7.65 19.27 8.68
CA GLU A 418 -8.46 20.12 9.56
C GLU A 418 -9.12 21.29 8.83
N LEU A 419 -8.50 21.84 7.82
CA LEU A 419 -9.03 22.92 7.01
C LEU A 419 -9.95 22.45 5.86
N GLY A 420 -10.17 21.13 5.74
CA GLY A 420 -11.05 20.57 4.72
C GLY A 420 -10.51 20.70 3.30
N LEU A 421 -9.20 20.78 3.13
CA LEU A 421 -8.54 20.96 1.83
C LEU A 421 -8.27 19.66 1.09
N THR A 422 -8.29 18.52 1.80
CA THR A 422 -8.02 17.21 1.22
C THR A 422 -9.25 16.71 0.46
N ASP A 423 -9.08 16.43 -0.84
CA ASP A 423 -10.13 15.85 -1.69
C ASP A 423 -10.16 14.33 -1.54
N ASN A 424 -11.00 13.82 -0.64
CA ASN A 424 -11.11 12.39 -0.34
C ASN A 424 -11.75 11.55 -1.46
N ASP A 425 -12.30 12.18 -2.48
CA ASP A 425 -13.02 11.53 -3.59
C ASP A 425 -12.15 11.37 -4.83
N ARG A 426 -10.84 11.32 -4.65
CA ARG A 426 -9.85 11.37 -5.71
C ARG A 426 -8.68 10.43 -5.44
N PHE A 427 -8.15 9.82 -6.50
CA PHE A 427 -6.82 9.21 -6.53
C PHE A 427 -5.86 10.18 -7.24
N ALA A 428 -4.96 10.74 -6.48
CA ALA A 428 -3.99 11.71 -6.96
C ALA A 428 -2.62 11.05 -7.11
N PHE A 429 -2.14 10.96 -8.35
CA PHE A 429 -0.88 10.31 -8.69
C PHE A 429 0.23 11.32 -9.00
N ALA A 430 1.45 10.97 -8.65
CA ALA A 430 2.65 11.66 -9.10
C ALA A 430 3.81 10.70 -9.27
N TRP A 431 4.58 10.90 -10.34
CA TRP A 431 5.89 10.29 -10.51
C TRP A 431 6.93 11.09 -9.73
N ILE A 432 7.64 10.42 -8.85
CA ILE A 432 8.80 11.01 -8.17
C ILE A 432 10.04 10.51 -8.89
N VAL A 433 10.85 11.44 -9.38
CA VAL A 433 11.97 11.17 -10.27
C VAL A 433 13.26 11.80 -9.76
N ASP A 434 14.37 11.59 -10.45
CA ASP A 434 15.65 12.21 -10.15
C ASP A 434 16.15 11.94 -8.73
N PHE A 435 16.12 10.67 -8.34
CA PHE A 435 16.64 10.26 -7.05
C PHE A 435 18.16 10.39 -7.01
N PRO A 436 18.74 10.92 -5.91
CA PRO A 436 20.18 10.86 -5.72
C PRO A 436 20.65 9.42 -5.58
N ILE A 437 21.80 9.10 -6.19
CA ILE A 437 22.40 7.77 -6.06
C ILE A 437 23.14 7.63 -4.74
N TYR A 438 23.83 8.67 -4.33
CA TYR A 438 24.70 8.65 -3.16
C TYR A 438 24.26 9.62 -2.07
N GLU A 439 24.54 9.23 -0.84
CA GLU A 439 24.48 10.09 0.33
C GLU A 439 25.83 10.09 1.06
N LYS A 440 26.03 11.09 1.87
CA LYS A 440 27.19 11.21 2.76
C LYS A 440 26.74 10.96 4.20
N ASP A 441 27.37 9.99 4.85
CA ASP A 441 27.21 9.80 6.28
C ASP A 441 27.83 11.00 7.02
N GLU A 442 27.02 11.69 7.83
CA GLU A 442 27.48 12.89 8.56
C GLU A 442 28.50 12.59 9.65
N GLU A 443 28.47 11.39 10.24
CA GLU A 443 29.38 10.99 11.31
C GLU A 443 30.72 10.50 10.76
N THR A 444 30.68 9.65 9.74
CA THR A 444 31.89 8.99 9.20
C THR A 444 32.47 9.72 7.99
N GLY A 445 31.69 10.59 7.33
CA GLY A 445 32.06 11.26 6.09
C GLY A 445 32.13 10.33 4.87
N LYS A 446 31.73 9.08 5.00
CA LYS A 446 31.74 8.10 3.91
C LYS A 446 30.58 8.35 2.94
N ILE A 447 30.85 8.08 1.67
CA ILE A 447 29.84 8.05 0.61
C ILE A 447 29.30 6.62 0.51
N ASP A 448 27.99 6.47 0.52
CA ASP A 448 27.31 5.20 0.27
C ASP A 448 26.10 5.42 -0.62
N PHE A 449 25.47 4.35 -1.08
CA PHE A 449 24.23 4.43 -1.83
C PHE A 449 23.08 4.89 -0.94
N GLU A 450 22.31 5.85 -1.42
CA GLU A 450 21.10 6.33 -0.74
C GLU A 450 19.88 5.48 -1.08
N HIS A 451 19.79 5.04 -2.33
CA HIS A 451 18.68 4.26 -2.87
C HIS A 451 19.18 3.03 -3.64
N ASN A 452 18.51 2.64 -4.72
CA ASN A 452 18.83 1.45 -5.49
C ASN A 452 20.17 1.58 -6.22
N PRO A 453 21.18 0.77 -5.89
CA PRO A 453 22.51 0.85 -6.51
C PRO A 453 22.56 0.38 -7.97
N PHE A 454 21.52 -0.29 -8.46
CA PHE A 454 21.45 -0.81 -9.81
C PHE A 454 20.83 0.15 -10.82
N SER A 455 20.46 1.35 -10.40
CA SER A 455 19.93 2.40 -11.28
C SER A 455 21.05 2.98 -12.16
N MET A 456 20.74 3.23 -13.42
CA MET A 456 21.67 3.90 -14.32
C MET A 456 21.87 5.35 -13.87
N PRO A 457 23.11 5.79 -13.62
CA PRO A 457 23.39 7.19 -13.37
C PRO A 457 23.03 8.06 -14.59
N GLN A 458 22.36 9.18 -14.35
CA GLN A 458 22.15 10.18 -15.38
C GLN A 458 23.51 10.78 -15.76
N GLY A 459 23.82 10.81 -17.05
CA GLY A 459 25.14 11.20 -17.55
C GLY A 459 26.19 10.08 -17.57
N GLY A 460 25.85 8.88 -17.10
CA GLY A 460 26.70 7.70 -17.22
C GLY A 460 28.05 7.82 -16.53
N MET A 461 29.11 7.31 -17.20
CA MET A 461 30.47 7.31 -16.66
C MET A 461 31.01 8.72 -16.41
N GLU A 462 30.66 9.67 -17.26
CA GLU A 462 31.11 11.06 -17.12
C GLU A 462 30.60 11.70 -15.81
N ALA A 463 29.35 11.46 -15.46
CA ALA A 463 28.78 11.95 -14.20
C ALA A 463 29.47 11.36 -12.97
N LEU A 464 29.94 10.12 -13.04
CA LEU A 464 30.67 9.45 -11.96
C LEU A 464 32.11 9.94 -11.75
N GLN A 465 32.61 10.79 -12.64
CA GLN A 465 33.92 11.45 -12.50
C GLN A 465 33.84 12.76 -11.69
N GLY A 466 32.65 13.28 -11.50
CA GLY A 466 32.38 14.50 -10.75
C GLY A 466 32.07 14.26 -9.27
N ASP A 467 31.37 15.22 -8.66
CA ASP A 467 30.91 15.13 -7.26
C ASP A 467 29.82 14.05 -7.12
N PRO A 468 30.06 12.99 -6.34
CA PRO A 468 29.10 11.91 -6.17
C PRO A 468 27.74 12.37 -5.63
N LEU A 469 27.70 13.39 -4.79
CA LEU A 469 26.47 13.90 -4.18
C LEU A 469 25.57 14.65 -5.17
N LYS A 470 26.07 14.94 -6.36
CA LYS A 470 25.29 15.56 -7.45
C LYS A 470 24.79 14.57 -8.49
N VAL A 471 25.16 13.31 -8.38
CA VAL A 471 24.77 12.27 -9.33
C VAL A 471 23.34 11.83 -9.05
N LEU A 472 22.49 11.99 -10.05
CA LEU A 472 21.10 11.52 -10.02
C LEU A 472 20.96 10.22 -10.80
N GLY A 473 20.06 9.36 -10.35
CA GLY A 473 19.74 8.12 -11.06
C GLY A 473 18.46 8.19 -11.87
N PHE A 474 18.34 7.36 -12.89
CA PHE A 474 17.07 7.09 -13.56
C PHE A 474 16.23 6.13 -12.71
N GLN A 475 15.93 6.56 -11.51
CA GLN A 475 15.06 5.88 -10.56
C GLN A 475 13.77 6.66 -10.42
N TYR A 476 12.66 5.94 -10.25
CA TYR A 476 11.34 6.56 -10.15
C TYR A 476 10.44 5.74 -9.22
N ASP A 477 9.62 6.46 -8.48
CA ASP A 477 8.52 5.92 -7.69
C ASP A 477 7.20 6.53 -8.15
N LEU A 478 6.12 5.79 -7.98
CA LEU A 478 4.77 6.32 -8.17
C LEU A 478 4.11 6.48 -6.80
N ALA A 479 3.76 7.71 -6.47
CA ALA A 479 2.99 8.03 -5.28
C ALA A 479 1.50 8.17 -5.61
N CYS A 480 0.66 7.65 -4.75
CA CYS A 480 -0.79 7.83 -4.79
C CYS A 480 -1.32 8.04 -3.37
N ASN A 481 -1.96 9.18 -3.14
CA ASN A 481 -2.61 9.48 -1.87
C ASN A 481 -1.71 9.29 -0.64
N GLY A 482 -0.42 9.61 -0.76
CA GLY A 482 0.56 9.48 0.31
C GLY A 482 1.22 8.10 0.42
N TYR A 483 0.94 7.18 -0.49
CA TYR A 483 1.54 5.85 -0.54
C TYR A 483 2.41 5.67 -1.76
N GLU A 484 3.52 4.94 -1.61
CA GLU A 484 4.28 4.42 -2.72
C GLU A 484 3.57 3.19 -3.29
N LEU A 485 3.09 3.27 -4.52
CA LEU A 485 2.45 2.15 -5.21
C LEU A 485 3.41 1.33 -6.05
N LEU A 486 4.43 1.98 -6.58
CA LEU A 486 5.35 1.40 -7.54
C LEU A 486 6.73 2.01 -7.36
N SER A 487 7.75 1.19 -7.55
CA SER A 487 9.15 1.62 -7.62
C SER A 487 9.83 0.95 -8.80
N GLY A 488 10.74 1.66 -9.46
CA GLY A 488 11.48 1.15 -10.59
C GLY A 488 12.69 1.97 -10.95
N ALA A 489 13.38 1.53 -11.99
CA ALA A 489 14.54 2.22 -12.52
C ALA A 489 14.85 1.79 -13.96
N ILE A 490 15.55 2.64 -14.69
CA ILE A 490 16.37 2.20 -15.82
C ILE A 490 17.64 1.60 -15.24
N ARG A 491 17.98 0.38 -15.61
CA ARG A 491 19.04 -0.38 -14.98
C ARG A 491 20.42 -0.01 -15.54
N ASN A 492 21.40 -0.11 -14.69
CA ASN A 492 22.77 0.00 -15.11
C ASN A 492 23.22 -1.36 -15.70
N HIS A 493 23.17 -1.48 -17.01
CA HIS A 493 23.47 -2.71 -17.75
C HIS A 493 24.92 -2.80 -18.23
N ARG A 494 25.74 -1.79 -17.91
CA ARG A 494 27.13 -1.69 -18.35
C ARG A 494 28.07 -1.99 -17.19
N PRO A 495 28.85 -3.10 -17.27
CA PRO A 495 29.74 -3.51 -16.18
C PRO A 495 30.71 -2.45 -15.71
N GLU A 496 31.33 -1.72 -16.64
CA GLU A 496 32.30 -0.67 -16.31
C GLU A 496 31.70 0.47 -15.50
N ILE A 497 30.47 0.87 -15.82
CA ILE A 497 29.75 1.90 -15.05
C ILE A 497 29.33 1.36 -13.68
N MET A 498 28.89 0.10 -13.63
CA MET A 498 28.50 -0.54 -12.38
C MET A 498 29.68 -0.64 -11.41
N PHE A 499 30.83 -1.13 -11.86
CA PHE A 499 32.01 -1.23 -11.00
C PHE A 499 32.46 0.15 -10.49
N ARG A 500 32.42 1.17 -11.35
CA ARG A 500 32.75 2.53 -10.94
C ARG A 500 31.77 3.08 -9.91
N ALA A 501 30.47 2.85 -10.09
CA ALA A 501 29.44 3.30 -9.14
C ALA A 501 29.65 2.67 -7.76
N PHE A 502 29.92 1.36 -7.71
CA PHE A 502 30.19 0.66 -6.46
C PHE A 502 31.53 1.05 -5.82
N GLU A 503 32.55 1.32 -6.61
CA GLU A 503 33.85 1.80 -6.12
C GLU A 503 33.71 3.12 -5.35
N ILE A 504 32.90 4.06 -5.84
CA ILE A 504 32.62 5.33 -5.16
C ILE A 504 32.00 5.10 -3.79
N ALA A 505 31.15 4.08 -3.65
CA ALA A 505 30.53 3.70 -2.37
C ALA A 505 31.44 2.81 -1.49
N GLY A 506 32.70 2.57 -1.90
CA GLY A 506 33.67 1.79 -1.14
C GLY A 506 33.65 0.30 -1.38
N TYR A 507 32.95 -0.18 -2.40
CA TYR A 507 32.90 -1.62 -2.76
C TYR A 507 33.88 -1.94 -3.88
N GLY A 508 34.82 -2.82 -3.61
CA GLY A 508 35.79 -3.28 -4.60
C GLY A 508 35.16 -4.21 -5.65
N LYS A 509 35.85 -4.35 -6.79
CA LYS A 509 35.41 -5.20 -7.89
C LYS A 509 35.11 -6.65 -7.46
N GLU A 510 35.98 -7.24 -6.65
CA GLU A 510 35.83 -8.62 -6.15
C GLU A 510 34.57 -8.78 -5.31
N GLU A 511 34.24 -7.78 -4.49
CA GLU A 511 33.04 -7.80 -3.67
C GLU A 511 31.76 -7.71 -4.50
N VAL A 512 31.75 -6.89 -5.53
CA VAL A 512 30.64 -6.77 -6.49
C VAL A 512 30.45 -8.09 -7.24
N GLU A 513 31.53 -8.70 -7.73
CA GLU A 513 31.50 -10.00 -8.41
C GLU A 513 31.02 -11.12 -7.47
N LYS A 514 31.37 -11.07 -6.20
CA LYS A 514 30.92 -12.05 -5.21
C LYS A 514 29.43 -11.92 -4.91
N ARG A 515 28.93 -10.71 -4.76
CA ARG A 515 27.52 -10.45 -4.38
C ARG A 515 26.57 -10.55 -5.57
N PHE A 516 26.98 -10.10 -6.74
CA PHE A 516 26.13 -9.93 -7.93
C PHE A 516 26.70 -10.61 -9.17
N GLY A 517 27.58 -11.61 -8.97
CA GLY A 517 28.35 -12.23 -10.04
C GLY A 517 27.51 -12.79 -11.19
N GLY A 518 26.36 -13.39 -10.89
CA GLY A 518 25.47 -13.92 -11.92
C GLY A 518 24.97 -12.85 -12.89
N MET A 519 24.55 -11.70 -12.36
CA MET A 519 24.06 -10.58 -13.15
C MET A 519 25.20 -9.85 -13.88
N VAL A 520 26.28 -9.54 -13.17
CA VAL A 520 27.45 -8.85 -13.75
C VAL A 520 28.10 -9.68 -14.87
N ASN A 521 28.21 -10.97 -14.67
CA ASN A 521 28.73 -11.88 -15.73
C ASN A 521 27.80 -11.87 -16.95
N ALA A 522 26.49 -11.91 -16.75
CA ALA A 522 25.55 -11.87 -17.86
C ALA A 522 25.67 -10.57 -18.67
N PHE A 523 25.90 -9.44 -18.02
CA PHE A 523 26.04 -8.15 -18.70
C PHE A 523 27.25 -8.06 -19.60
N GLN A 524 28.25 -8.92 -19.42
CA GLN A 524 29.42 -9.03 -20.32
C GLN A 524 29.09 -9.66 -21.68
N TYR A 525 27.90 -10.24 -21.83
CA TYR A 525 27.47 -10.94 -23.05
C TYR A 525 26.38 -10.20 -23.81
N GLY A 526 26.46 -8.88 -23.88
CA GLY A 526 25.58 -8.08 -24.71
C GLY A 526 24.23 -7.80 -24.10
N ALA A 527 24.21 -7.32 -22.86
CA ALA A 527 22.97 -6.89 -22.21
C ALA A 527 22.34 -5.69 -22.92
N PRO A 528 21.03 -5.71 -23.18
CA PRO A 528 20.35 -4.55 -23.76
C PRO A 528 20.17 -3.45 -22.72
N PRO A 529 19.99 -2.18 -23.14
CA PRO A 529 19.38 -1.19 -22.26
C PRO A 529 18.02 -1.70 -21.81
N HIS A 530 17.72 -1.67 -20.53
CA HIS A 530 16.46 -2.16 -20.00
C HIS A 530 16.05 -1.43 -18.74
N GLY A 531 14.78 -1.52 -18.43
CA GLY A 531 14.21 -0.94 -17.25
C GLY A 531 12.87 -1.57 -16.90
N GLY A 532 12.41 -1.31 -15.72
CA GLY A 532 11.15 -1.84 -15.26
C GLY A 532 10.73 -1.28 -13.93
N CYS A 533 9.73 -1.91 -13.35
CA CYS A 533 9.17 -1.51 -12.07
C CYS A 533 8.40 -2.66 -11.42
N ALA A 534 8.04 -2.45 -10.17
CA ALA A 534 7.20 -3.36 -9.42
C ALA A 534 6.15 -2.57 -8.65
N ALA A 535 4.88 -2.93 -8.82
CA ALA A 535 3.76 -2.31 -8.14
C ALA A 535 3.22 -3.24 -7.06
N GLY A 536 3.09 -2.76 -5.82
CA GLY A 536 2.56 -3.53 -4.70
C GLY A 536 1.07 -3.80 -4.83
N ILE A 537 0.68 -5.04 -5.13
CA ILE A 537 -0.73 -5.42 -5.33
C ILE A 537 -1.54 -5.25 -4.06
N ASP A 538 -1.00 -5.69 -2.91
CA ASP A 538 -1.69 -5.59 -1.63
C ASP A 538 -2.06 -4.14 -1.29
N ARG A 539 -1.14 -3.23 -1.52
CA ARG A 539 -1.36 -1.80 -1.26
C ARG A 539 -2.34 -1.17 -2.24
N ILE A 540 -2.28 -1.53 -3.52
CA ILE A 540 -3.25 -1.08 -4.53
C ILE A 540 -4.66 -1.53 -4.14
N VAL A 541 -4.83 -2.79 -3.77
CA VAL A 541 -6.13 -3.31 -3.34
C VAL A 541 -6.61 -2.66 -2.05
N MET A 542 -5.70 -2.40 -1.10
CA MET A 542 -6.00 -1.67 0.13
C MET A 542 -6.59 -0.28 -0.17
N LEU A 543 -5.99 0.48 -1.08
CA LEU A 543 -6.49 1.80 -1.49
C LEU A 543 -7.83 1.71 -2.21
N LEU A 544 -8.00 0.75 -3.10
CA LEU A 544 -9.26 0.54 -3.84
C LEU A 544 -10.40 0.10 -2.93
N ALA A 545 -10.10 -0.69 -1.90
CA ALA A 545 -11.06 -1.14 -0.89
C ALA A 545 -11.35 -0.08 0.18
N ASP A 546 -10.63 1.04 0.16
CA ASP A 546 -10.68 2.09 1.20
C ASP A 546 -10.43 1.53 2.61
N GLU A 547 -9.43 0.66 2.73
CA GLU A 547 -9.00 0.05 3.99
C GLU A 547 -7.76 0.74 4.54
N ALA A 548 -7.72 0.94 5.84
CA ALA A 548 -6.56 1.50 6.53
C ALA A 548 -5.51 0.43 6.89
N ASN A 549 -5.91 -0.83 6.94
CA ASN A 549 -5.07 -1.95 7.33
C ASN A 549 -4.95 -2.96 6.17
N ILE A 550 -3.73 -3.22 5.74
CA ILE A 550 -3.44 -4.11 4.61
C ILE A 550 -3.91 -5.55 4.84
N ARG A 551 -4.01 -5.99 6.10
CA ARG A 551 -4.49 -7.33 6.44
C ARG A 551 -5.97 -7.56 6.08
N GLU A 552 -6.73 -6.50 5.89
CA GLU A 552 -8.13 -6.58 5.45
C GLU A 552 -8.29 -7.00 3.97
N VAL A 553 -7.22 -6.94 3.19
CA VAL A 553 -7.22 -7.30 1.76
C VAL A 553 -6.33 -8.51 1.43
N ILE A 554 -5.83 -9.17 2.44
CA ILE A 554 -5.04 -10.42 2.33
C ILE A 554 -5.88 -11.57 2.87
N MET A 555 -5.96 -12.68 2.12
CA MET A 555 -6.83 -13.79 2.50
C MET A 555 -6.45 -14.39 3.86
N PHE A 556 -5.21 -14.78 4.04
CA PHE A 556 -4.69 -15.38 5.27
C PHE A 556 -3.44 -14.65 5.77
N PRO A 557 -3.61 -13.44 6.35
CA PRO A 557 -2.47 -12.66 6.80
C PRO A 557 -1.92 -13.15 8.14
N MET A 558 -0.66 -12.88 8.37
CA MET A 558 -0.07 -12.97 9.71
C MET A 558 -0.44 -11.72 10.53
N ASN A 559 -0.30 -11.81 11.85
CA ASN A 559 -0.48 -10.68 12.76
C ASN A 559 0.73 -9.72 12.74
N GLN A 560 0.71 -8.67 13.58
CA GLN A 560 1.80 -7.69 13.67
C GLN A 560 3.14 -8.25 14.17
N ARG A 561 3.14 -9.46 14.74
CA ARG A 561 4.35 -10.14 15.18
C ARG A 561 4.82 -11.22 14.21
N ALA A 562 4.31 -11.19 12.98
CA ALA A 562 4.59 -12.20 11.96
C ALA A 562 4.24 -13.63 12.41
N GLU A 563 3.09 -13.76 13.07
CA GLU A 563 2.55 -15.05 13.51
C GLU A 563 1.28 -15.39 12.73
N ASP A 564 1.21 -16.62 12.21
CA ASP A 564 -0.03 -17.20 11.67
C ASP A 564 -0.78 -17.90 12.81
N LEU A 565 -1.85 -17.29 13.29
CA LEU A 565 -2.61 -17.79 14.44
C LEU A 565 -3.49 -19.01 14.10
N MET A 566 -3.82 -19.25 12.82
CA MET A 566 -4.56 -20.43 12.39
C MET A 566 -3.67 -21.67 12.29
N MET A 567 -2.51 -21.51 11.62
CA MET A 567 -1.60 -22.61 11.31
C MET A 567 -0.50 -22.76 12.35
N ALA A 568 -0.48 -21.89 13.38
CA ALA A 568 0.53 -21.87 14.45
C ALA A 568 1.95 -21.76 13.89
N ALA A 569 2.17 -20.82 12.98
CA ALA A 569 3.49 -20.52 12.44
C ALA A 569 3.98 -19.16 12.99
N PRO A 570 5.29 -18.99 13.28
CA PRO A 570 6.34 -20.02 13.20
C PRO A 570 6.22 -21.07 14.32
N SER A 571 6.70 -22.27 14.05
CA SER A 571 6.66 -23.38 14.99
C SER A 571 8.05 -24.01 15.18
N GLU A 572 8.22 -24.74 16.27
CA GLU A 572 9.46 -25.47 16.51
C GLU A 572 9.63 -26.60 15.50
N PRO A 573 10.81 -26.77 14.91
CA PRO A 573 11.08 -27.90 14.04
C PRO A 573 11.25 -29.18 14.86
N MET A 574 10.98 -30.34 14.23
CA MET A 574 11.28 -31.63 14.84
C MET A 574 12.80 -31.87 14.90
N ASN A 575 13.27 -32.56 15.94
CA ASN A 575 14.67 -32.89 16.09
C ASN A 575 15.24 -33.70 14.91
N GLU A 576 14.41 -34.57 14.34
CA GLU A 576 14.77 -35.34 13.15
C GLU A 576 15.04 -34.45 11.93
N GLN A 577 14.20 -33.44 11.70
CA GLN A 577 14.40 -32.44 10.65
C GLN A 577 15.71 -31.68 10.84
N LEU A 578 16.01 -31.26 12.07
CA LEU A 578 17.27 -30.56 12.37
C LEU A 578 18.50 -31.45 12.11
N ARG A 579 18.42 -32.73 12.46
CA ARG A 579 19.51 -33.71 12.19
C ARG A 579 19.72 -33.89 10.70
N GLU A 580 18.64 -34.07 9.92
CA GLU A 580 18.71 -34.21 8.47
C GLU A 580 19.34 -32.99 7.80
N LEU A 581 19.11 -31.81 8.36
CA LEU A 581 19.65 -30.54 7.86
C LEU A 581 21.02 -30.19 8.45
N SER A 582 21.55 -31.01 9.36
CA SER A 582 22.80 -30.75 10.09
C SER A 582 22.78 -29.39 10.84
N LEU A 583 21.66 -29.06 11.48
CA LEU A 583 21.44 -27.79 12.17
C LEU A 583 21.20 -27.99 13.67
N ARG A 584 21.55 -26.95 14.41
CA ARG A 584 21.25 -26.82 15.84
C ARG A 584 20.66 -25.43 16.11
N VAL A 585 19.58 -25.38 16.90
CA VAL A 585 18.98 -24.13 17.37
C VAL A 585 19.71 -23.67 18.63
N ILE A 586 20.14 -22.42 18.63
CA ILE A 586 20.71 -21.73 19.79
C ILE A 586 19.78 -20.58 20.12
N LEU A 587 19.15 -20.64 21.28
CA LEU A 587 18.26 -19.58 21.74
C LEU A 587 19.08 -18.42 22.33
N PRO A 588 18.62 -17.17 22.18
CA PRO A 588 19.24 -16.04 22.87
C PRO A 588 19.11 -16.19 24.37
N ASP A 589 20.11 -15.65 25.10
CA ASP A 589 20.16 -15.67 26.60
C ASP A 589 19.04 -14.78 27.20
#